data_17e8f81e9d2fcc5d0be6801c49f321e9
#
_entry.id   17e8f81e9d2fcc5d0be6801c49f321e9
#
_cell.length_a   1.000
_cell.length_b   1.000
_cell.length_c   1.000
_cell.angle_alpha   90.00
_cell.angle_beta   90.00
_cell.angle_gamma   90.00
#
_symmetry.space_group_name_H-M   'P 1'
#
loop_
_entity.id
_entity.type
_entity.pdbx_description
1 polymer ?
#
loop_
_entity_poly.entity_id
_entity_poly.type
_entity_poly.pdbx_seq_one_letter_code
_entity_poly.pdbx_strand_id
1 'polypeptide(L)'
;MTIDVINYTDEQFAKLNSEQLLEVRKVQTAKNRLLRRLEEEKLAEKYRLVKAGVFRSGIWENLCARLQDAYDAEVEMLREGLLFYLQYSGQHQSGVGYTVDYSLPVVDRALLVKEYYIRTYDDVNERFEAFKNDPIAPSYLCEAYSSLYQWFLYDVTEH
;
A
#
# COMPACT_ATOMS: atom_id res chain seq x y z
N MET A 1 9.70 -7.99 17.44
CA MET A 1 8.28 -7.92 17.01
C MET A 1 8.13 -8.96 15.93
N THR A 2 7.33 -9.99 16.15
CA THR A 2 7.07 -11.02 15.15
C THR A 2 6.02 -10.49 14.18
N ILE A 3 6.24 -10.64 12.87
CA ILE A 3 5.28 -10.28 11.84
C ILE A 3 4.49 -11.54 11.50
N ASP A 4 3.17 -11.49 11.71
CA ASP A 4 2.23 -12.59 11.48
C ASP A 4 0.94 -12.12 10.77
N VAL A 5 0.89 -10.87 10.35
CA VAL A 5 -0.23 -10.33 9.57
C VAL A 5 -0.23 -10.82 8.12
N ILE A 6 0.95 -11.16 7.59
CA ILE A 6 1.15 -11.79 6.28
C ILE A 6 2.13 -12.95 6.39
N ASN A 7 1.94 -13.99 5.57
CA ASN A 7 2.78 -15.19 5.53
C ASN A 7 3.84 -15.05 4.42
N TYR A 8 4.74 -14.07 4.56
CA TYR A 8 5.85 -13.90 3.64
C TYR A 8 7.05 -14.71 4.12
N THR A 9 7.82 -15.25 3.18
CA THR A 9 9.13 -15.84 3.45
C THR A 9 10.18 -14.75 3.67
N ASP A 10 11.30 -15.09 4.30
CA ASP A 10 12.42 -14.15 4.49
C ASP A 10 12.91 -13.56 3.15
N GLU A 11 12.88 -14.36 2.07
CA GLU A 11 13.24 -13.93 0.73
C GLU A 11 12.24 -12.90 0.15
N GLN A 12 10.94 -13.05 0.48
CA GLN A 12 9.92 -12.10 0.07
C GLN A 12 10.04 -10.80 0.86
N PHE A 13 10.32 -10.88 2.17
CA PHE A 13 10.61 -9.70 2.97
C PHE A 13 11.84 -8.94 2.51
N ALA A 14 12.90 -9.63 2.09
CA ALA A 14 14.13 -9.02 1.58
C ALA A 14 13.92 -8.22 0.27
N LYS A 15 12.85 -8.50 -0.47
CA LYS A 15 12.49 -7.79 -1.71
C LYS A 15 11.67 -6.51 -1.47
N LEU A 16 11.16 -6.32 -0.26
CA LEU A 16 10.37 -5.14 0.08
C LEU A 16 11.27 -3.91 0.27
N ASN A 17 10.83 -2.78 -0.23
CA ASN A 17 11.49 -1.51 0.01
C ASN A 17 11.18 -0.98 1.43
N SER A 18 11.86 0.10 1.83
CA SER A 18 11.72 0.69 3.16
C SER A 18 10.30 1.16 3.48
N GLU A 19 9.57 1.69 2.49
CA GLU A 19 8.18 2.15 2.66
C GLU A 19 7.23 0.98 2.84
N GLN A 20 7.41 -0.08 2.05
CA GLN A 20 6.63 -1.31 2.17
C GLN A 20 6.84 -1.99 3.52
N LEU A 21 8.10 -2.04 4.00
CA LEU A 21 8.43 -2.57 5.33
C LEU A 21 7.80 -1.73 6.45
N LEU A 22 7.76 -0.41 6.28
CA LEU A 22 7.11 0.50 7.23
C LEU A 22 5.60 0.23 7.29
N GLU A 23 4.94 0.03 6.14
CA GLU A 23 3.51 -0.26 6.09
C GLU A 23 3.19 -1.64 6.69
N VAL A 24 4.00 -2.67 6.41
CA VAL A 24 3.87 -3.98 7.07
C VAL A 24 3.94 -3.83 8.59
N ARG A 25 4.91 -3.07 9.10
CA ARG A 25 5.06 -2.82 10.55
C ARG A 25 3.87 -2.08 11.15
N LYS A 26 3.31 -1.13 10.41
CA LYS A 26 2.15 -0.34 10.81
C LYS A 26 0.90 -1.21 10.93
N VAL A 27 0.65 -2.04 9.93
CA VAL A 27 -0.48 -2.98 9.92
C VAL A 27 -0.32 -4.06 11.00
N GLN A 28 0.89 -4.59 11.21
CA GLN A 28 1.17 -5.50 12.33
C GLN A 28 0.89 -4.85 13.69
N THR A 29 1.23 -3.58 13.85
CA THR A 29 0.94 -2.83 15.08
C THR A 29 -0.57 -2.67 15.27
N ALA A 30 -1.32 -2.41 14.20
CA ALA A 30 -2.78 -2.33 14.24
C ALA A 30 -3.40 -3.68 14.67
N LYS A 31 -2.99 -4.79 14.05
CA LYS A 31 -3.41 -6.15 14.45
C LYS A 31 -3.16 -6.42 15.94
N ASN A 32 -1.97 -6.07 16.44
CA ASN A 32 -1.63 -6.26 17.86
C ASN A 32 -2.50 -5.41 18.80
N ARG A 33 -2.95 -4.24 18.35
CA ARG A 33 -3.92 -3.41 19.12
C ARG A 33 -5.30 -4.04 19.14
N LEU A 34 -5.75 -4.59 18.01
CA LEU A 34 -7.01 -5.31 17.93
C LEU A 34 -7.03 -6.54 18.84
N LEU A 35 -5.93 -7.29 18.89
CA LEU A 35 -5.80 -8.45 19.78
C LEU A 35 -5.93 -8.05 21.25
N ARG A 36 -5.26 -6.98 21.68
CA ARG A 36 -5.40 -6.46 23.05
C ARG A 36 -6.82 -6.03 23.36
N ARG A 37 -7.47 -5.32 22.44
CA ARG A 37 -8.86 -4.91 22.57
C ARG A 37 -9.78 -6.13 22.73
N LEU A 38 -9.59 -7.17 21.93
CA LEU A 38 -10.33 -8.42 22.05
C LEU A 38 -10.23 -9.04 23.45
N GLU A 39 -9.00 -9.12 24.01
CA GLU A 39 -8.78 -9.67 25.34
C GLU A 39 -9.41 -8.79 26.44
N GLU A 40 -9.33 -7.48 26.30
CA GLU A 40 -9.97 -6.52 27.23
C GLU A 40 -11.50 -6.65 27.17
N GLU A 41 -12.09 -6.75 25.98
CA GLU A 41 -13.54 -6.94 25.82
C GLU A 41 -14.01 -8.28 26.36
N LYS A 42 -13.29 -9.37 26.08
CA LYS A 42 -13.58 -10.69 26.68
C LYS A 42 -13.56 -10.62 28.21
N LEU A 43 -12.57 -9.95 28.78
CA LEU A 43 -12.48 -9.81 30.23
C LEU A 43 -13.63 -8.97 30.81
N ALA A 44 -13.94 -7.84 30.21
CA ALA A 44 -15.02 -6.95 30.63
C ALA A 44 -16.38 -7.66 30.58
N GLU A 45 -16.65 -8.39 29.50
CA GLU A 45 -17.90 -9.14 29.33
C GLU A 45 -18.00 -10.30 30.33
N LYS A 46 -16.90 -10.99 30.62
CA LYS A 46 -16.86 -12.01 31.65
C LYS A 46 -17.27 -11.45 33.02
N TYR A 47 -16.68 -10.31 33.42
CA TYR A 47 -17.05 -9.65 34.68
C TYR A 47 -18.52 -9.21 34.69
N ARG A 48 -19.02 -8.68 33.58
CA ARG A 48 -20.43 -8.28 33.43
C ARG A 48 -21.38 -9.46 33.64
N LEU A 49 -21.10 -10.62 33.03
CA LEU A 49 -21.92 -11.82 33.16
C LEU A 49 -21.90 -12.41 34.59
N VAL A 50 -20.71 -12.42 35.21
CA VAL A 50 -20.58 -12.88 36.61
C VAL A 50 -21.33 -11.95 37.56
N LYS A 51 -21.19 -10.64 37.41
CA LYS A 51 -21.91 -9.65 38.24
C LYS A 51 -23.39 -9.71 38.08
N ALA A 52 -23.88 -10.01 36.89
CA ALA A 52 -25.31 -10.19 36.63
C ALA A 52 -25.86 -11.56 37.09
N GLY A 53 -25.02 -12.48 37.56
CA GLY A 53 -25.44 -13.81 37.99
C GLY A 53 -25.90 -14.73 36.86
N VAL A 54 -25.61 -14.36 35.60
CA VAL A 54 -26.04 -15.09 34.40
C VAL A 54 -24.89 -15.76 33.66
N PHE A 55 -23.72 -15.90 34.33
CA PHE A 55 -22.58 -16.56 33.75
C PHE A 55 -22.87 -18.06 33.57
N ARG A 56 -23.05 -18.47 32.33
CA ARG A 56 -23.19 -19.86 31.90
C ARG A 56 -22.22 -20.15 30.80
N SER A 57 -21.65 -21.37 30.75
CA SER A 57 -20.64 -21.73 29.75
C SER A 57 -21.08 -21.47 28.32
N GLY A 58 -22.31 -21.91 27.95
CA GLY A 58 -22.82 -21.68 26.59
C GLY A 58 -23.02 -20.20 26.21
N ILE A 59 -23.39 -19.33 27.16
CA ILE A 59 -23.52 -17.89 26.93
C ILE A 59 -22.11 -17.30 26.71
N TRP A 60 -21.18 -17.70 27.56
CA TRP A 60 -19.79 -17.24 27.46
C TRP A 60 -19.11 -17.69 26.18
N GLU A 61 -19.26 -18.97 25.80
CA GLU A 61 -18.70 -19.52 24.57
C GLU A 61 -19.22 -18.78 23.32
N ASN A 62 -20.57 -18.58 23.25
CA ASN A 62 -21.16 -17.83 22.14
C ASN A 62 -20.69 -16.38 22.06
N LEU A 63 -20.53 -15.74 23.22
CA LEU A 63 -20.01 -14.36 23.25
C LEU A 63 -18.54 -14.30 22.79
N CYS A 64 -17.71 -15.21 23.29
CA CYS A 64 -16.32 -15.31 22.85
C CYS A 64 -16.20 -15.58 21.35
N ALA A 65 -17.04 -16.48 20.80
CA ALA A 65 -17.07 -16.74 19.37
C ALA A 65 -17.40 -15.48 18.56
N ARG A 66 -18.43 -14.73 18.94
CA ARG A 66 -18.81 -13.49 18.27
C ARG A 66 -17.72 -12.42 18.33
N LEU A 67 -17.05 -12.26 19.48
CA LEU A 67 -15.94 -11.32 19.63
C LEU A 67 -14.74 -11.75 18.79
N GLN A 68 -14.48 -13.06 18.70
CA GLN A 68 -13.43 -13.62 17.87
C GLN A 68 -13.73 -13.40 16.37
N ASP A 69 -14.96 -13.71 15.92
CA ASP A 69 -15.37 -13.50 14.53
C ASP A 69 -15.22 -12.02 14.10
N ALA A 70 -15.58 -11.09 14.99
CA ALA A 70 -15.40 -9.65 14.73
C ALA A 70 -13.92 -9.27 14.61
N TYR A 71 -13.07 -9.80 15.50
CA TYR A 71 -11.62 -9.59 15.42
C TYR A 71 -11.03 -10.18 14.12
N ASP A 72 -11.41 -11.40 13.77
CA ASP A 72 -10.91 -12.09 12.58
C ASP A 72 -11.30 -11.32 11.30
N ALA A 73 -12.52 -10.79 11.24
CA ALA A 73 -12.97 -9.95 10.13
C ALA A 73 -12.16 -8.64 10.02
N GLU A 74 -11.89 -7.94 11.14
CA GLU A 74 -11.09 -6.72 11.13
C GLU A 74 -9.63 -7.01 10.72
N VAL A 75 -9.05 -8.13 11.19
CA VAL A 75 -7.68 -8.55 10.80
C VAL A 75 -7.60 -8.90 9.32
N GLU A 76 -8.61 -9.59 8.77
CA GLU A 76 -8.63 -9.92 7.34
C GLU A 76 -8.74 -8.67 6.47
N MET A 77 -9.54 -7.68 6.84
CA MET A 77 -9.58 -6.38 6.15
C MET A 77 -8.22 -5.67 6.15
N LEU A 78 -7.51 -5.68 7.29
CA LEU A 78 -6.16 -5.12 7.39
C LEU A 78 -5.17 -5.87 6.50
N ARG A 79 -5.26 -7.19 6.47
CA ARG A 79 -4.42 -8.06 5.65
C ARG A 79 -4.67 -7.85 4.17
N GLU A 80 -5.92 -7.85 3.72
CA GLU A 80 -6.29 -7.61 2.33
C GLU A 80 -5.78 -6.24 1.85
N GLY A 81 -5.99 -5.19 2.66
CA GLY A 81 -5.49 -3.85 2.37
C GLY A 81 -3.97 -3.79 2.23
N LEU A 82 -3.25 -4.49 3.12
CA LEU A 82 -1.79 -4.58 3.04
C LEU A 82 -1.32 -5.35 1.80
N LEU A 83 -1.93 -6.50 1.50
CA LEU A 83 -1.57 -7.29 0.31
C LEU A 83 -1.83 -6.51 -0.98
N PHE A 84 -2.97 -5.81 -1.05
CA PHE A 84 -3.27 -4.91 -2.16
C PHE A 84 -2.18 -3.83 -2.30
N TYR A 85 -1.83 -3.14 -1.20
CA TYR A 85 -0.76 -2.14 -1.22
C TYR A 85 0.57 -2.73 -1.68
N LEU A 86 0.99 -3.87 -1.14
CA LEU A 86 2.26 -4.51 -1.52
C LEU A 86 2.28 -4.95 -2.99
N GLN A 87 1.16 -5.44 -3.50
CA GLN A 87 1.03 -5.85 -4.89
C GLN A 87 1.13 -4.65 -5.85
N TYR A 88 0.46 -3.57 -5.55
CA TYR A 88 0.39 -2.41 -6.46
C TYR A 88 1.54 -1.42 -6.26
N SER A 89 2.03 -1.23 -5.04
CA SER A 89 3.22 -0.38 -4.80
C SER A 89 4.49 -0.97 -5.41
N GLY A 90 4.59 -2.30 -5.49
CA GLY A 90 5.71 -2.98 -6.17
C GLY A 90 5.66 -2.87 -7.69
N GLN A 91 4.46 -2.83 -8.28
CA GLN A 91 4.28 -2.69 -9.73
C GLN A 91 4.62 -1.28 -10.23
N HIS A 92 4.47 -0.27 -9.38
CA HIS A 92 4.82 1.11 -9.72
C HIS A 92 6.31 1.43 -9.65
N GLN A 93 7.14 0.52 -9.12
CA GLN A 93 8.61 0.68 -9.07
C GLN A 93 9.39 -0.13 -10.10
N SER A 94 8.76 -1.07 -10.78
CA SER A 94 9.43 -1.93 -11.75
C SER A 94 9.23 -1.44 -13.18
N GLY A 95 10.11 -0.56 -13.63
CA GLY A 95 10.23 -0.24 -15.05
C GLY A 95 10.48 1.22 -15.40
N VAL A 96 10.28 2.16 -14.50
CA VAL A 96 10.62 3.56 -14.73
C VAL A 96 11.70 4.01 -13.75
N GLY A 97 12.68 4.74 -14.24
CA GLY A 97 13.82 5.19 -13.44
C GLY A 97 13.54 6.45 -12.60
N TYR A 98 12.29 6.91 -12.50
CA TYR A 98 11.87 8.03 -11.66
C TYR A 98 10.97 7.57 -10.51
N THR A 99 10.95 8.35 -9.43
CA THR A 99 10.11 8.06 -8.26
C THR A 99 8.66 8.42 -8.55
N VAL A 100 7.76 7.46 -8.37
CA VAL A 100 6.31 7.66 -8.52
C VAL A 100 5.70 8.03 -7.17
N ASP A 101 5.38 9.31 -7.00
CA ASP A 101 4.76 9.85 -5.79
C ASP A 101 3.46 10.59 -6.13
N TYR A 102 2.33 9.94 -5.86
CA TYR A 102 1.00 10.51 -6.10
C TYR A 102 0.60 11.62 -5.10
N SER A 103 1.38 11.86 -4.05
CA SER A 103 1.14 12.96 -3.12
C SER A 103 1.58 14.31 -3.68
N LEU A 104 2.46 14.30 -4.70
CA LEU A 104 2.91 15.52 -5.36
C LEU A 104 1.81 16.14 -6.23
N PRO A 105 1.76 17.48 -6.34
CA PRO A 105 0.95 18.16 -7.34
C PRO A 105 1.28 17.69 -8.77
N VAL A 106 0.28 17.65 -9.66
CA VAL A 106 0.45 17.16 -11.05
C VAL A 106 1.56 17.90 -11.80
N VAL A 107 1.71 19.20 -11.56
CA VAL A 107 2.78 20.02 -12.15
C VAL A 107 4.17 19.53 -11.74
N ASP A 108 4.37 19.22 -10.46
CA ASP A 108 5.65 18.75 -9.93
C ASP A 108 5.97 17.34 -10.44
N ARG A 109 4.94 16.48 -10.59
CA ARG A 109 5.09 15.16 -11.24
C ARG A 109 5.57 15.31 -12.68
N ALA A 110 4.97 16.24 -13.44
CA ALA A 110 5.36 16.50 -14.82
C ALA A 110 6.80 17.00 -14.96
N LEU A 111 7.24 17.88 -14.05
CA LEU A 111 8.61 18.34 -14.01
C LEU A 111 9.59 17.22 -13.69
N LEU A 112 9.29 16.39 -12.70
CA LEU A 112 10.10 15.24 -12.29
C LEU A 112 10.28 14.24 -13.45
N VAL A 113 9.19 13.88 -14.12
CA VAL A 113 9.21 12.96 -15.26
C VAL A 113 10.00 13.57 -16.42
N LYS A 114 9.76 14.85 -16.74
CA LYS A 114 10.48 15.57 -17.78
C LYS A 114 11.98 15.58 -17.53
N GLU A 115 12.41 15.96 -16.33
CA GLU A 115 13.83 15.98 -15.96
C GLU A 115 14.48 14.60 -16.04
N TYR A 116 13.76 13.55 -15.61
CA TYR A 116 14.24 12.18 -15.72
C TYR A 116 14.56 11.81 -17.17
N TYR A 117 13.66 12.03 -18.10
CA TYR A 117 13.86 11.67 -19.50
C TYR A 117 14.95 12.50 -20.17
N ILE A 118 15.06 13.80 -19.87
CA ILE A 118 16.13 14.68 -20.36
C ILE A 118 17.52 14.22 -19.86
N ARG A 119 17.61 13.76 -18.62
CA ARG A 119 18.87 13.29 -18.05
C ARG A 119 19.29 11.91 -18.52
N THR A 120 18.32 11.05 -18.83
CA THR A 120 18.56 9.63 -19.11
C THR A 120 18.86 9.39 -20.58
N TYR A 121 18.28 10.19 -21.46
CA TYR A 121 18.39 10.02 -22.91
C TYR A 121 18.91 11.30 -23.55
N ASP A 122 20.11 11.24 -24.13
CA ASP A 122 20.71 12.37 -24.85
C ASP A 122 20.05 12.57 -26.22
N ASP A 123 19.70 11.47 -26.92
CA ASP A 123 19.00 11.50 -28.22
C ASP A 123 17.51 11.81 -28.03
N VAL A 124 17.01 12.79 -28.78
CA VAL A 124 15.63 13.27 -28.68
C VAL A 124 14.60 12.23 -29.15
N ASN A 125 14.96 11.40 -30.16
CA ASN A 125 14.08 10.36 -30.66
C ASN A 125 13.98 9.20 -29.67
N GLU A 126 15.11 8.76 -29.11
CA GLU A 126 15.13 7.72 -28.07
C GLU A 126 14.36 8.18 -26.82
N ARG A 127 14.53 9.44 -26.42
CA ARG A 127 13.81 10.07 -25.32
C ARG A 127 12.30 10.03 -25.52
N PHE A 128 11.84 10.44 -26.71
CA PHE A 128 10.42 10.45 -27.03
C PHE A 128 9.82 9.04 -27.10
N GLU A 129 10.50 8.09 -27.76
CA GLU A 129 10.02 6.69 -27.81
C GLU A 129 10.01 6.04 -26.42
N ALA A 130 11.00 6.32 -25.58
CA ALA A 130 11.03 5.83 -24.19
C ALA A 130 9.85 6.40 -23.37
N PHE A 131 9.58 7.72 -23.48
CA PHE A 131 8.45 8.35 -22.80
C PHE A 131 7.09 7.82 -23.29
N LYS A 132 6.94 7.69 -24.60
CA LYS A 132 5.72 7.19 -25.25
C LYS A 132 5.38 5.76 -24.82
N ASN A 133 6.40 4.91 -24.61
CA ASN A 133 6.25 3.52 -24.21
C ASN A 133 6.24 3.32 -22.69
N ASP A 134 6.28 4.40 -21.89
CA ASP A 134 6.20 4.34 -20.43
C ASP A 134 4.76 3.96 -19.98
N PRO A 135 4.58 2.79 -19.38
CA PRO A 135 3.25 2.32 -18.96
C PRO A 135 2.67 3.10 -17.76
N ILE A 136 3.51 3.83 -17.03
CA ILE A 136 3.13 4.55 -15.81
C ILE A 136 2.83 6.02 -16.09
N ALA A 137 3.57 6.66 -16.98
CA ALA A 137 3.45 8.09 -17.26
C ALA A 137 2.00 8.56 -17.54
N PRO A 138 1.16 7.84 -18.33
CA PRO A 138 -0.20 8.29 -18.58
C PRO A 138 -1.06 8.38 -17.32
N SER A 139 -0.98 7.38 -16.44
CA SER A 139 -1.75 7.35 -15.18
C SER A 139 -1.17 8.26 -14.11
N TYR A 140 0.15 8.41 -14.07
CA TYR A 140 0.86 9.25 -13.09
C TYR A 140 0.68 10.74 -13.36
N LEU A 141 0.73 11.14 -14.64
CA LEU A 141 0.64 12.54 -15.07
C LEU A 141 -0.79 13.01 -15.30
N CYS A 142 -1.76 12.11 -15.46
CA CYS A 142 -3.16 12.44 -15.70
C CYS A 142 -3.32 13.48 -16.85
N GLU A 143 -3.89 14.64 -16.53
CA GLU A 143 -4.10 15.73 -17.49
C GLU A 143 -2.81 16.37 -18.04
N ALA A 144 -1.71 16.31 -17.30
CA ALA A 144 -0.42 16.84 -17.75
C ALA A 144 0.28 15.94 -18.78
N TYR A 145 -0.14 14.66 -18.94
CA TYR A 145 0.47 13.74 -19.89
C TYR A 145 0.43 14.28 -21.32
N SER A 146 -0.72 14.76 -21.78
CA SER A 146 -0.89 15.31 -23.13
C SER A 146 0.04 16.49 -23.39
N SER A 147 0.20 17.38 -22.44
CA SER A 147 1.09 18.55 -22.56
C SER A 147 2.56 18.14 -22.64
N LEU A 148 2.96 17.18 -21.81
CA LEU A 148 4.34 16.68 -21.81
C LEU A 148 4.63 15.85 -23.07
N TYR A 149 3.67 15.07 -23.55
CA TYR A 149 3.76 14.34 -24.82
C TYR A 149 3.96 15.29 -26.01
N GLN A 150 3.18 16.37 -26.09
CA GLN A 150 3.34 17.41 -27.10
C GLN A 150 4.69 18.09 -27.04
N TRP A 151 5.19 18.33 -25.82
CA TRP A 151 6.50 18.94 -25.62
C TRP A 151 7.63 18.04 -26.15
N PHE A 152 7.63 16.74 -25.83
CA PHE A 152 8.64 15.81 -26.37
C PHE A 152 8.51 15.59 -27.88
N LEU A 153 7.30 15.57 -28.41
CA LEU A 153 7.07 15.46 -29.86
C LEU A 153 7.62 16.69 -30.61
N TYR A 154 7.44 17.87 -30.04
CA TYR A 154 7.96 19.10 -30.59
C TYR A 154 9.49 19.13 -30.59
N ASP A 155 10.12 18.65 -29.52
CA ASP A 155 11.58 18.52 -29.39
C ASP A 155 12.17 17.64 -30.50
N VAL A 156 11.49 16.55 -30.89
CA VAL A 156 11.87 15.67 -32.01
C VAL A 156 11.71 16.35 -33.39
N THR A 157 10.73 17.24 -33.54
CA THR A 157 10.46 17.87 -34.85
C THR A 157 11.36 19.07 -35.14
N GLU A 158 12.00 19.66 -34.13
CA GLU A 158 12.90 20.81 -34.28
C GLU A 158 14.39 20.42 -34.43
N HIS A 159 14.74 19.17 -34.11
CA HIS A 159 16.11 18.64 -34.16
C HIS A 159 16.24 17.54 -35.19
#